data_9701844be1cd9b35ad98413037ebf9aa
#
_entry.id   9701844be1cd9b35ad98413037ebf9aa
#
_cell.length_a   1.000
_cell.length_b   1.000
_cell.length_c   1.000
_cell.angle_alpha   90.00
_cell.angle_beta   90.00
_cell.angle_gamma   90.00
#
_symmetry.space_group_name_H-M   'P 1'
#
loop_
_entity.id
_entity.type
_entity.pdbx_description
1 polymer ?
#
loop_
_entity_poly.entity_id
_entity_poly.type
_entity_poly.pdbx_seq_one_letter_code
_entity_poly.pdbx_strand_id
1 'polypeptide(L)' 'MVDWRSRLDAKRNVIVVNNGHRDFVYASRSKSLKLRYLVRLYAKELVIHNFVGLPADQLLERMVELSLRTEEHL' A
#
# COMPACT_ATOMS: atom_id res chain seq x y z
N MET A 1 4.89 5.66 -19.21
CA MET A 1 5.44 5.44 -17.87
C MET A 1 4.32 5.58 -16.84
N VAL A 2 4.23 4.68 -15.91
CA VAL A 2 3.19 4.68 -14.89
C VAL A 2 3.73 5.33 -13.63
N ASP A 3 3.09 6.42 -13.17
CA ASP A 3 3.59 7.22 -12.05
C ASP A 3 2.95 6.90 -10.70
N TRP A 4 1.93 6.06 -10.68
CA TRP A 4 1.27 5.75 -9.42
C TRP A 4 2.12 4.78 -8.59
N ARG A 5 2.09 4.97 -7.27
CA ARG A 5 2.82 4.11 -6.32
C ARG A 5 1.99 2.94 -5.85
N SER A 6 0.73 3.20 -5.54
CA SER A 6 -0.18 2.17 -5.05
C SER A 6 -1.62 2.57 -5.32
N ARG A 7 -2.50 1.59 -5.28
CA ARG A 7 -3.95 1.80 -5.37
C ARG A 7 -4.67 0.72 -4.57
N LEU A 8 -5.89 1.02 -4.15
CA LEU A 8 -6.74 0.06 -3.46
C LEU A 8 -7.68 -0.60 -4.45
N ASP A 9 -7.69 -1.93 -4.45
CA ASP A 9 -8.73 -2.72 -5.10
C ASP A 9 -9.73 -3.14 -4.01
N ALA A 10 -10.81 -2.35 -3.87
CA ALA A 10 -11.78 -2.55 -2.81
C ALA A 10 -12.56 -3.85 -2.94
N LYS A 11 -12.79 -4.30 -4.16
CA LYS A 11 -13.52 -5.55 -4.41
C LYS A 11 -12.76 -6.77 -3.88
N ARG A 12 -11.44 -6.73 -3.99
CA ARG A 12 -10.57 -7.83 -3.59
C ARG A 12 -9.93 -7.63 -2.21
N ASN A 13 -10.13 -6.48 -1.60
CA ASN A 13 -9.45 -6.08 -0.35
C ASN A 13 -7.93 -6.17 -0.50
N VAL A 14 -7.39 -5.62 -1.59
CA VAL A 14 -5.97 -5.67 -1.89
C VAL A 14 -5.44 -4.27 -2.14
N ILE A 15 -4.31 -3.95 -1.53
CA ILE A 15 -3.53 -2.78 -1.92
C ILE A 15 -2.52 -3.23 -2.96
N VAL A 16 -2.66 -2.72 -4.17
CA VAL A 16 -1.77 -3.05 -5.29
C VAL A 16 -0.63 -2.05 -5.28
N VAL A 17 0.59 -2.56 -5.24
CA VAL A 17 1.81 -1.75 -5.22
C VAL A 17 2.49 -1.86 -6.57
N ASN A 18 2.80 -0.72 -7.18
CA ASN A 18 3.50 -0.68 -8.45
C ASN A 18 5.00 -0.91 -8.23
N ASN A 19 5.47 -2.11 -8.49
CA ASN A 19 6.88 -2.46 -8.31
C ASN A 19 7.80 -1.93 -9.43
N GLY A 20 7.22 -1.32 -10.45
CA GLY A 20 7.98 -0.61 -11.48
C GLY A 20 8.26 0.86 -11.16
N HIS A 21 7.65 1.38 -10.09
CA HIS A 21 7.89 2.77 -9.68
C HIS A 21 9.31 2.92 -9.13
N ARG A 22 9.97 4.03 -9.49
CA ARG A 22 11.36 4.27 -9.08
C ARG A 22 11.56 4.22 -7.56
N ASP A 23 10.58 4.69 -6.79
CA ASP A 23 10.66 4.68 -5.33
C ASP A 23 10.62 3.25 -4.78
N PHE A 24 9.84 2.37 -5.40
CA PHE A 24 9.84 0.96 -5.04
C PHE A 24 11.20 0.33 -5.33
N VAL A 25 11.75 0.60 -6.51
CA VAL A 25 13.05 0.07 -6.92
C VAL A 25 14.14 0.51 -5.94
N TYR A 26 14.12 1.79 -5.56
CA TYR A 26 15.06 2.32 -4.57
C TYR A 26 14.88 1.63 -3.20
N ALA A 27 13.65 1.53 -2.72
CA ALA A 27 13.36 0.93 -1.42
C ALA A 27 13.73 -0.55 -1.37
N SER A 28 13.70 -1.25 -2.51
CA SER A 28 14.03 -2.67 -2.58
C SER A 28 15.51 -2.97 -2.37
N ARG A 29 16.36 -1.96 -2.21
CA ARG A 29 17.79 -2.13 -1.91
C ARG A 29 18.03 -2.73 -0.53
N SER A 30 17.09 -2.59 0.40
CA SER A 30 17.20 -3.23 1.69
C SER A 30 15.82 -3.64 2.19
N LYS A 31 15.78 -4.66 3.05
CA LYS A 31 14.53 -5.14 3.64
C LYS A 31 13.86 -4.07 4.51
N SER A 32 14.63 -3.32 5.28
CA SER A 32 14.06 -2.30 6.17
C SER A 32 13.50 -1.12 5.38
N LEU A 33 14.16 -0.68 4.33
CA LEU A 33 13.64 0.38 3.46
C LEU A 33 12.36 -0.06 2.76
N LYS A 34 12.34 -1.29 2.26
CA LYS A 34 11.16 -1.85 1.60
C LYS A 34 9.98 -1.92 2.56
N LEU A 35 10.19 -2.40 3.78
CA LEU A 35 9.14 -2.47 4.78
C LEU A 35 8.57 -1.09 5.10
N ARG A 36 9.43 -0.10 5.33
CA ARG A 36 8.99 1.28 5.57
C ARG A 36 8.18 1.84 4.42
N TYR A 37 8.63 1.58 3.20
CA TYR A 37 7.94 2.04 2.00
C TYR A 37 6.54 1.44 1.92
N LEU A 38 6.41 0.14 2.10
CA LEU A 38 5.12 -0.55 2.05
C LEU A 38 4.18 -0.07 3.16
N VAL A 39 4.70 0.16 4.37
CA VAL A 39 3.90 0.69 5.48
C VAL A 39 3.36 2.08 5.14
N ARG A 40 4.18 2.93 4.54
CA ARG A 40 3.74 4.28 4.11
C ARG A 40 2.65 4.20 3.05
N LEU A 41 2.76 3.29 2.09
CA LEU A 41 1.73 3.11 1.08
C LEU A 41 0.43 2.60 1.70
N TYR A 42 0.54 1.69 2.65
CA TYR A 42 -0.61 1.19 3.40
C TYR A 42 -1.34 2.35 4.10
N ALA A 43 -0.59 3.18 4.82
CA ALA A 43 -1.15 4.34 5.50
C ALA A 43 -1.78 5.33 4.52
N LYS A 44 -1.13 5.57 3.39
CA LYS A 44 -1.65 6.44 2.34
C LYS A 44 -3.02 5.96 1.85
N GLU A 45 -3.16 4.67 1.56
CA GLU A 45 -4.43 4.13 1.06
C GLU A 45 -5.53 4.23 2.12
N LEU A 46 -5.20 4.00 3.39
CA LEU A 46 -6.17 4.15 4.48
C LEU A 46 -6.67 5.59 4.60
N VAL A 47 -5.78 6.58 4.45
CA VAL A 47 -6.16 8.00 4.51
C VAL A 47 -7.04 8.39 3.32
N ILE A 48 -6.61 8.02 2.11
CA ILE A 48 -7.32 8.38 0.88
C ILE A 48 -8.74 7.80 0.88
N HIS A 49 -8.92 6.60 1.39
CA HIS A 49 -10.20 5.91 1.36
C HIS A 49 -11.01 6.08 2.66
N ASN A 50 -10.70 7.12 3.45
CA ASN A 50 -11.50 7.55 4.61
C ASN A 50 -11.62 6.54 5.75
N PHE A 51 -10.66 5.65 5.89
CA PHE A 51 -10.67 4.73 7.03
C PHE A 51 -10.26 5.41 8.34
N VAL A 52 -9.72 6.63 8.27
CA VAL A 52 -9.20 7.37 9.42
C VAL A 52 -10.28 7.72 10.45
N GLY A 53 -11.55 7.83 9.99
CA GLY A 53 -12.67 8.13 10.88
C GLY A 53 -13.18 6.95 11.70
N LEU A 54 -12.63 5.75 11.50
CA LEU A 54 -13.04 4.56 12.22
C LEU A 54 -12.42 4.52 13.62
N PRO A 55 -13.12 3.94 14.63
CA PRO A 55 -12.47 3.62 15.90
C PRO A 55 -11.24 2.74 15.69
N ALA A 56 -10.26 2.84 16.62
CA ALA A 56 -8.97 2.19 16.45
C ALA A 56 -9.07 0.68 16.23
N ASP A 57 -9.98 0.01 16.94
CA ASP A 57 -10.18 -1.43 16.79
C ASP A 57 -10.71 -1.80 15.39
N GLN A 58 -11.66 -1.02 14.87
CA GLN A 58 -12.19 -1.24 13.53
C GLN A 58 -11.17 -0.93 12.45
N LEU A 59 -10.34 0.11 12.65
CA LEU A 59 -9.26 0.44 11.74
C LEU A 59 -8.25 -0.70 11.66
N LEU A 60 -7.85 -1.25 12.80
CA LEU A 60 -6.92 -2.37 12.86
C LEU A 60 -7.49 -3.62 12.18
N GLU A 61 -8.76 -3.91 12.40
CA GLU A 61 -9.44 -5.02 11.71
C GLU A 61 -9.43 -4.82 10.19
N ARG A 62 -9.69 -3.59 9.74
CA ARG A 62 -9.64 -3.28 8.31
C ARG A 62 -8.24 -3.46 7.74
N MET A 63 -7.22 -3.07 8.50
CA MET A 63 -5.83 -3.28 8.08
C MET A 63 -5.49 -4.76 7.94
N VAL A 64 -5.99 -5.60 8.84
CA VAL A 64 -5.77 -7.04 8.77
C VAL A 64 -6.47 -7.65 7.55
N GLU A 65 -7.66 -7.16 7.20
CA GLU A 65 -8.42 -7.63 6.05
C GLU A 65 -7.77 -7.30 4.71
N LEU A 66 -6.99 -6.20 4.67
CA LEU A 66 -6.36 -5.77 3.42
C LEU A 66 -5.09 -6.56 3.17
N SER A 67 -4.95 -7.06 1.95
CA SER A 67 -3.73 -7.72 1.50
C SER A 67 -2.89 -6.75 0.67
N LEU A 68 -1.58 -6.99 0.67
CA LEU A 68 -0.64 -6.28 -0.21
C LEU A 68 -0.25 -7.18 -1.36
N ARG A 69 -0.24 -6.61 -2.56
CA ARG A 69 0.21 -7.31 -3.75
C ARG A 69 1.03 -6.37 -4.61
N THR A 70 2.18 -6.82 -5.06
CA THR A 70 2.99 -6.06 -6.01
C THR A 70 2.65 -6.47 -7.43
N GLU A 71 2.57 -5.48 -8.31
CA GLU A 71 2.37 -5.69 -9.74
C GLU A 71 3.39 -4.88 -10.52
N GLU A 72 3.88 -5.46 -11.60
CA GLU A 72 4.81 -4.79 -12.49
C GLU A 72 4.04 -4.10 -13.60
N HIS A 73 4.29 -2.80 -13.76
CA HIS A 73 3.70 -1.98 -14.81
C HIS A 73 4.82 -1.30 -15.58
N LEU A 74 5.01 -1.71 -16.78
CA LEU A 74 6.05 -1.20 -17.68
C LEU A 74 5.49 -0.14 -18.63
#